data_feb7aa7b13be5f2ffb0e523d7f968ecb
#
_entry.id   feb7aa7b13be5f2ffb0e523d7f968ecb
#
_cell.length_a   1.000
_cell.length_b   1.000
_cell.length_c   1.000
_cell.angle_alpha   90.00
_cell.angle_beta   90.00
_cell.angle_gamma   90.00
#
_symmetry.space_group_name_H-M   'P 1'
#
loop_
_entity.id
_entity.type
_entity.pdbx_description
1 polymer ?
#
loop_
_entity_poly.entity_id
_entity_poly.type
_entity_poly.pdbx_seq_one_letter_code
_entity_poly.pdbx_strand_id
1 'polypeptide(L)'
;GSEMCIRDRFLLARMYLNAESWIHENKYQEAYTYAKKVVTDGHYPLASDYREIFLADNKTCKEIIWGLVQDGQRAQSSAGTNFYVKAFVNGPMDELYKTGVGSRGWGNVRAKMTLVDAFDADDVVFDVNDTWGNGKKDKRAQFMTALPNQVKETWDSELNMTSTFTCGYGYIKWRNVTKDDQLCASGDAYTSIDFPLFRTADAYLMAAEAILRGANGTETEALGYVNEVRSRAYMSGKYAKSGVRSDVSGEIGLNELSLNFILSERQKELASELTRRTDLIRFGKYTKGNNWDWKNGIRLGGDVDDKYQLFPIPESELTNNPALNQNDGYKQ
;
A
#
# COMPACT_ATOMS: atom_id res chain seq x y z
N GLY A 1 8.90 -17.86 -20.57
CA GLY A 1 10.23 -17.99 -19.97
C GLY A 1 10.69 -16.74 -19.25
N SER A 2 10.61 -15.55 -19.87
CA SER A 2 11.08 -14.30 -19.24
C SER A 2 10.20 -13.86 -18.05
N GLU A 3 8.90 -14.05 -18.13
CA GLU A 3 7.97 -13.63 -17.06
C GLU A 3 8.18 -14.41 -15.76
N MET A 4 8.34 -15.73 -15.83
CA MET A 4 8.65 -16.54 -14.65
C MET A 4 9.97 -16.10 -14.02
N CYS A 5 11.01 -15.87 -14.83
CA CYS A 5 12.29 -15.39 -14.31
C CYS A 5 12.18 -14.02 -13.58
N ILE A 6 11.30 -13.12 -14.02
CA ILE A 6 11.12 -11.83 -13.36
C ILE A 6 10.37 -11.98 -12.04
N ARG A 7 9.33 -12.81 -12.00
CA ARG A 7 8.63 -13.15 -10.75
C ARG A 7 9.58 -13.75 -9.71
N ASP A 8 10.41 -14.69 -10.15
CA ASP A 8 11.42 -15.32 -9.30
C ASP A 8 12.43 -14.29 -8.77
N ARG A 9 12.93 -13.42 -9.65
CA ARG A 9 13.85 -12.34 -9.25
C ARG A 9 13.20 -11.39 -8.24
N PHE A 10 11.94 -11.02 -8.46
CA PHE A 10 11.20 -10.19 -7.52
C PHE A 10 11.04 -10.86 -6.15
N LEU A 11 10.64 -12.12 -6.14
CA LEU A 11 10.50 -12.88 -4.89
C LEU A 11 11.84 -12.99 -4.15
N LEU A 12 12.93 -13.31 -4.86
CA LEU A 12 14.28 -13.37 -4.28
C LEU A 12 14.70 -12.01 -3.70
N ALA A 13 14.46 -10.90 -4.43
CA ALA A 13 14.74 -9.56 -3.91
C ALA A 13 14.03 -9.31 -2.58
N ARG A 14 12.74 -9.64 -2.49
CA ARG A 14 11.92 -9.48 -1.28
C ARG A 14 12.41 -10.40 -0.14
N MET A 15 12.75 -11.65 -0.44
CA MET A 15 13.27 -12.58 0.57
C MET A 15 14.62 -12.12 1.12
N TYR A 16 15.57 -11.76 0.25
CA TYR A 16 16.89 -11.28 0.67
C TYR A 16 16.82 -9.96 1.43
N LEU A 17 15.92 -9.04 1.05
CA LEU A 17 15.74 -7.78 1.78
C LEU A 17 15.28 -8.02 3.23
N ASN A 18 14.54 -9.09 3.49
CA ASN A 18 14.03 -9.44 4.80
C ASN A 18 14.89 -10.50 5.54
N ALA A 19 15.97 -10.99 4.94
CA ALA A 19 16.77 -12.08 5.50
C ALA A 19 17.35 -11.75 6.89
N GLU A 20 17.79 -10.51 7.13
CA GLU A 20 18.27 -10.10 8.45
C GLU A 20 17.19 -10.25 9.53
N SER A 21 15.94 -9.91 9.23
CA SER A 21 14.83 -10.05 10.18
C SER A 21 14.37 -11.49 10.38
N TRP A 22 14.56 -12.37 9.41
CA TRP A 22 14.02 -13.73 9.44
C TRP A 22 15.04 -14.79 9.86
N ILE A 23 16.28 -14.63 9.41
CA ILE A 23 17.35 -15.62 9.60
C ILE A 23 18.65 -14.99 10.14
N HIS A 24 18.61 -13.70 10.51
CA HIS A 24 19.73 -12.94 11.06
C HIS A 24 20.97 -12.89 10.14
N GLU A 25 20.75 -12.93 8.83
CA GLU A 25 21.80 -12.81 7.82
C GLU A 25 21.65 -11.55 6.99
N ASN A 26 22.74 -10.79 6.82
CA ASN A 26 22.77 -9.66 5.89
C ASN A 26 22.86 -10.19 4.45
N LYS A 27 21.80 -9.92 3.66
CA LYS A 27 21.69 -10.28 2.24
C LYS A 27 21.28 -9.07 1.40
N TYR A 28 21.64 -7.87 1.82
CA TYR A 28 21.25 -6.64 1.11
C TYR A 28 21.87 -6.53 -0.28
N GLN A 29 23.08 -7.10 -0.48
CA GLN A 29 23.70 -7.14 -1.80
C GLN A 29 22.89 -7.99 -2.79
N GLU A 30 22.44 -9.16 -2.36
CA GLU A 30 21.59 -10.03 -3.19
C GLU A 30 20.23 -9.38 -3.43
N ALA A 31 19.63 -8.75 -2.41
CA ALA A 31 18.38 -8.02 -2.55
C ALA A 31 18.48 -6.93 -3.62
N TYR A 32 19.53 -6.10 -3.58
CA TYR A 32 19.81 -5.08 -4.58
C TYR A 32 19.99 -5.69 -5.98
N THR A 33 20.81 -6.74 -6.08
CA THR A 33 21.10 -7.38 -7.36
C THR A 33 19.84 -7.86 -8.05
N TYR A 34 18.95 -8.52 -7.32
CA TYR A 34 17.71 -9.05 -7.89
C TYR A 34 16.67 -7.96 -8.14
N ALA A 35 16.53 -6.98 -7.24
CA ALA A 35 15.62 -5.84 -7.45
C ALA A 35 16.04 -5.00 -8.68
N LYS A 36 17.34 -4.73 -8.83
CA LYS A 36 17.89 -4.04 -10.01
C LYS A 36 17.57 -4.77 -11.31
N LYS A 37 17.70 -6.11 -11.34
CA LYS A 37 17.33 -6.91 -12.51
C LYS A 37 15.85 -6.78 -12.88
N VAL A 38 14.95 -6.66 -11.89
CA VAL A 38 13.52 -6.43 -12.15
C VAL A 38 13.30 -5.04 -12.75
N VAL A 39 13.91 -4.02 -12.15
CA VAL A 39 13.78 -2.61 -12.59
C VAL A 39 14.32 -2.41 -14.01
N THR A 40 15.45 -3.04 -14.35
CA THR A 40 16.14 -2.86 -15.65
C THR A 40 15.64 -3.76 -16.75
N ASP A 41 14.78 -4.73 -16.47
CA ASP A 41 14.26 -5.67 -17.46
C ASP A 41 13.40 -4.98 -18.55
N GLY A 42 12.67 -3.93 -18.17
CA GLY A 42 11.88 -3.10 -19.07
C GLY A 42 10.56 -3.68 -19.55
N HIS A 43 10.24 -4.95 -19.26
CA HIS A 43 8.95 -5.55 -19.63
C HIS A 43 7.79 -5.08 -18.75
N TYR A 44 8.09 -4.63 -17.54
CA TYR A 44 7.13 -4.17 -16.55
C TYR A 44 7.41 -2.72 -16.12
N PRO A 45 7.20 -1.73 -17.03
CA PRO A 45 7.43 -0.33 -16.69
C PRO A 45 6.43 0.13 -15.62
N LEU A 46 6.78 1.20 -14.89
CA LEU A 46 5.81 1.89 -14.03
C LEU A 46 4.61 2.32 -14.85
N ALA A 47 3.41 2.18 -14.29
CA ALA A 47 2.19 2.68 -14.90
C ALA A 47 2.29 4.20 -15.12
N SER A 48 1.68 4.69 -16.18
CA SER A 48 1.65 6.13 -16.47
C SER A 48 0.85 6.93 -15.45
N ASP A 49 -0.09 6.28 -14.80
CA ASP A 49 -0.91 6.83 -13.73
C ASP A 49 -1.02 5.79 -12.60
N TYR A 50 -0.66 6.19 -11.39
CA TYR A 50 -0.75 5.33 -10.20
C TYR A 50 -2.14 4.73 -10.00
N ARG A 51 -3.18 5.50 -10.29
CA ARG A 51 -4.57 5.11 -10.02
C ARG A 51 -5.03 3.96 -10.90
N GLU A 52 -4.50 3.83 -12.12
CA GLU A 52 -4.85 2.76 -13.06
C GLU A 52 -4.47 1.35 -12.57
N ILE A 53 -3.54 1.25 -11.60
CA ILE A 53 -3.12 -0.04 -11.03
C ILE A 53 -4.25 -0.70 -10.22
N PHE A 54 -5.22 0.07 -9.73
CA PHE A 54 -6.21 -0.36 -8.74
C PHE A 54 -7.66 -0.23 -9.24
N LEU A 55 -7.84 -0.24 -10.56
CA LEU A 55 -9.14 -0.17 -11.22
C LEU A 55 -9.62 -1.55 -11.71
N ALA A 56 -10.89 -1.64 -12.06
CA ALA A 56 -11.54 -2.89 -12.50
C ALA A 56 -10.97 -3.47 -13.82
N ASP A 57 -10.26 -2.67 -14.59
CA ASP A 57 -9.59 -3.06 -15.85
C ASP A 57 -8.05 -3.16 -15.71
N ASN A 58 -7.53 -3.26 -14.48
CA ASN A 58 -6.09 -3.27 -14.19
C ASN A 58 -5.34 -4.51 -14.71
N LYS A 59 -6.02 -5.55 -15.16
CA LYS A 59 -5.42 -6.75 -15.76
C LYS A 59 -4.51 -6.45 -16.95
N THR A 60 -4.66 -5.29 -17.58
CA THR A 60 -3.80 -4.82 -18.67
C THR A 60 -2.65 -3.93 -18.21
N CYS A 61 -2.57 -3.61 -16.91
CA CYS A 61 -1.53 -2.76 -16.34
C CYS A 61 -0.19 -3.48 -16.33
N LYS A 62 0.76 -2.95 -17.11
CA LYS A 62 2.09 -3.56 -17.26
C LYS A 62 2.98 -3.45 -16.02
N GLU A 63 2.66 -2.59 -15.06
CA GLU A 63 3.42 -2.51 -13.80
C GLU A 63 3.22 -3.76 -12.93
N ILE A 64 2.10 -4.47 -13.10
CA ILE A 64 1.78 -5.67 -12.34
C ILE A 64 2.57 -6.86 -12.89
N ILE A 65 3.59 -7.31 -12.15
CA ILE A 65 4.43 -8.46 -12.48
C ILE A 65 3.69 -9.77 -12.18
N TRP A 66 2.98 -9.80 -11.06
CA TRP A 66 2.13 -10.92 -10.66
C TRP A 66 0.93 -10.43 -9.87
N GLY A 67 -0.24 -10.70 -10.41
CA GLY A 67 -1.54 -10.39 -9.79
C GLY A 67 -2.30 -11.65 -9.42
N LEU A 68 -3.07 -11.58 -8.33
CA LEU A 68 -4.12 -12.55 -8.06
C LEU A 68 -5.36 -12.11 -8.84
N VAL A 69 -5.75 -12.93 -9.81
CA VAL A 69 -6.88 -12.63 -10.68
C VAL A 69 -8.18 -12.61 -9.90
N GLN A 70 -8.93 -11.54 -10.04
CA GLN A 70 -10.29 -11.37 -9.52
C GLN A 70 -11.25 -11.16 -10.67
N ASP A 71 -12.19 -12.07 -10.79
CA ASP A 71 -13.26 -11.99 -11.79
C ASP A 71 -14.59 -11.98 -11.04
N GLY A 72 -15.23 -10.84 -10.92
CA GLY A 72 -16.47 -10.66 -10.19
C GLY A 72 -17.65 -11.48 -10.75
N GLN A 73 -17.50 -12.14 -11.88
CA GLN A 73 -18.49 -13.08 -12.41
C GLN A 73 -18.27 -14.51 -11.93
N ARG A 74 -17.02 -14.94 -11.74
CA ARG A 74 -16.63 -16.31 -11.39
C ARG A 74 -16.15 -16.44 -9.94
N ALA A 75 -15.36 -15.48 -9.48
CA ALA A 75 -14.79 -15.44 -8.12
C ALA A 75 -15.67 -14.56 -7.21
N GLN A 76 -16.92 -14.95 -7.00
CA GLN A 76 -17.88 -14.20 -6.20
C GLN A 76 -17.66 -14.42 -4.71
N SER A 77 -16.82 -13.59 -4.11
CA SER A 77 -16.50 -13.64 -2.69
C SER A 77 -16.54 -12.24 -2.07
N SER A 78 -16.89 -12.17 -0.80
CA SER A 78 -16.74 -10.95 0.02
C SER A 78 -15.28 -10.68 0.42
N ALA A 79 -14.37 -11.63 0.16
CA ALA A 79 -12.93 -11.50 0.40
C ALA A 79 -12.20 -10.89 -0.81
N GLY A 80 -10.87 -10.89 -0.78
CA GLY A 80 -10.03 -10.37 -1.86
C GLY A 80 -10.18 -8.87 -2.04
N THR A 81 -10.12 -8.40 -3.28
CA THR A 81 -10.24 -6.97 -3.59
C THR A 81 -11.62 -6.39 -3.31
N ASN A 82 -12.64 -7.23 -3.23
CA ASN A 82 -13.98 -6.83 -2.81
C ASN A 82 -13.98 -6.20 -1.41
N PHE A 83 -13.18 -6.78 -0.48
CA PHE A 83 -12.99 -6.19 0.84
C PHE A 83 -12.36 -4.80 0.77
N TYR A 84 -11.29 -4.63 -0.01
CA TYR A 84 -10.60 -3.34 -0.10
C TYR A 84 -11.46 -2.22 -0.68
N VAL A 85 -12.33 -2.53 -1.61
CA VAL A 85 -13.24 -1.51 -2.19
C VAL A 85 -14.39 -1.21 -1.22
N LYS A 86 -15.09 -2.24 -0.72
CA LYS A 86 -16.33 -2.04 0.03
C LYS A 86 -16.14 -1.63 1.48
N ALA A 87 -15.06 -2.08 2.12
CA ALA A 87 -14.85 -1.81 3.54
C ALA A 87 -14.49 -0.33 3.81
N PHE A 88 -13.86 0.36 2.86
CA PHE A 88 -13.44 1.77 2.99
C PHE A 88 -14.51 2.79 2.59
N VAL A 89 -15.67 2.35 2.11
CA VAL A 89 -16.77 3.22 1.70
C VAL A 89 -18.09 2.76 2.32
N ASN A 90 -19.05 3.68 2.45
CA ASN A 90 -20.45 3.33 2.68
C ASN A 90 -21.29 3.65 1.44
N GLY A 91 -22.52 3.10 1.36
CA GLY A 91 -23.37 3.24 0.19
C GLY A 91 -23.56 4.67 -0.31
N PRO A 92 -23.93 5.64 0.55
CA PRO A 92 -24.13 7.03 0.14
C PRO A 92 -22.91 7.71 -0.46
N MET A 93 -21.71 7.23 -0.16
CA MET A 93 -20.47 7.81 -0.69
C MET A 93 -20.22 7.44 -2.15
N ASP A 94 -20.77 6.35 -2.64
CA ASP A 94 -20.50 5.90 -4.01
C ASP A 94 -21.03 6.86 -5.08
N GLU A 95 -22.19 7.46 -4.85
CA GLU A 95 -22.76 8.47 -5.75
C GLU A 95 -21.83 9.67 -5.92
N LEU A 96 -21.13 10.05 -4.85
CA LEU A 96 -20.21 11.18 -4.84
C LEU A 96 -18.84 10.83 -5.40
N TYR A 97 -18.36 9.59 -5.19
CA TYR A 97 -16.94 9.25 -5.36
C TYR A 97 -16.65 8.26 -6.49
N LYS A 98 -17.68 7.74 -7.15
CA LYS A 98 -17.54 6.78 -8.23
C LYS A 98 -16.61 5.62 -7.88
N THR A 99 -16.85 5.00 -6.74
CA THR A 99 -16.06 3.85 -6.28
C THR A 99 -16.49 2.53 -6.93
N GLY A 100 -17.70 2.51 -7.51
CA GLY A 100 -18.27 1.38 -8.21
C GLY A 100 -18.82 0.29 -7.30
N VAL A 101 -19.29 0.67 -6.10
CA VAL A 101 -19.92 -0.27 -5.15
C VAL A 101 -21.41 0.00 -4.92
N GLY A 102 -21.95 1.12 -5.43
CA GLY A 102 -23.33 1.52 -5.25
C GLY A 102 -23.74 1.58 -3.78
N SER A 103 -24.88 1.04 -3.42
CA SER A 103 -25.34 0.94 -2.03
C SER A 103 -24.66 -0.16 -1.20
N ARG A 104 -23.67 -0.86 -1.75
CA ARG A 104 -23.05 -2.07 -1.15
C ARG A 104 -21.78 -1.81 -0.37
N GLY A 105 -21.43 -0.55 -0.13
CA GLY A 105 -20.30 -0.17 0.73
C GLY A 105 -20.59 -0.55 2.19
N TRP A 106 -19.58 -1.09 2.89
CA TRP A 106 -19.74 -1.59 4.27
C TRP A 106 -19.39 -0.58 5.34
N GLY A 107 -18.52 0.40 5.04
CA GLY A 107 -18.13 1.43 5.99
C GLY A 107 -17.45 0.90 7.25
N ASN A 108 -16.56 -0.09 7.14
CA ASN A 108 -15.96 -0.78 8.28
C ASN A 108 -14.53 -0.38 8.57
N VAL A 109 -13.78 0.09 7.56
CA VAL A 109 -12.34 0.37 7.65
C VAL A 109 -12.06 1.81 7.31
N ARG A 110 -11.16 2.42 8.09
CA ARG A 110 -10.69 3.79 7.89
C ARG A 110 -9.17 3.80 7.83
N ALA A 111 -8.63 4.80 7.13
CA ALA A 111 -7.19 5.00 7.09
C ALA A 111 -6.65 5.34 8.49
N LYS A 112 -5.51 4.78 8.85
CA LYS A 112 -4.76 5.18 10.04
C LYS A 112 -4.21 6.59 9.87
N MET A 113 -4.18 7.39 10.96
CA MET A 113 -3.65 8.74 10.91
C MET A 113 -2.19 8.78 10.47
N THR A 114 -1.39 7.77 10.84
CA THR A 114 0.00 7.65 10.35
C THR A 114 0.11 7.57 8.83
N LEU A 115 -0.90 7.05 8.12
CA LEU A 115 -0.95 7.09 6.66
C LEU A 115 -1.40 8.48 6.17
N VAL A 116 -2.41 9.06 6.80
CA VAL A 116 -2.93 10.39 6.43
C VAL A 116 -1.85 11.46 6.62
N ASP A 117 -1.15 11.42 7.77
CA ASP A 117 -0.07 12.35 8.12
C ASP A 117 1.19 12.20 7.25
N ALA A 118 1.31 11.11 6.49
CA ALA A 118 2.42 10.95 5.55
C ALA A 118 2.28 11.85 4.31
N PHE A 119 1.09 12.40 4.05
CA PHE A 119 0.81 13.27 2.91
C PHE A 119 0.67 14.74 3.34
N ASP A 120 0.88 15.66 2.40
CA ASP A 120 0.61 17.07 2.62
C ASP A 120 -0.87 17.29 2.97
N ALA A 121 -1.13 18.23 3.88
CA ALA A 121 -2.49 18.52 4.35
C ALA A 121 -3.44 18.89 3.18
N ASP A 122 -2.94 19.62 2.19
CA ASP A 122 -3.72 20.01 1.00
C ASP A 122 -4.12 18.82 0.13
N ASP A 123 -3.27 17.77 0.08
CA ASP A 123 -3.55 16.58 -0.70
C ASP A 123 -4.53 15.63 -0.01
N VAL A 124 -4.72 15.76 1.29
CA VAL A 124 -5.68 14.95 2.06
C VAL A 124 -7.11 15.46 1.91
N VAL A 125 -7.29 16.74 1.55
CA VAL A 125 -8.61 17.33 1.36
C VAL A 125 -9.34 16.62 0.20
N PHE A 126 -10.59 16.25 0.44
CA PHE A 126 -11.45 15.69 -0.59
C PHE A 126 -12.23 16.81 -1.32
N ASP A 127 -12.17 16.79 -2.64
CA ASP A 127 -12.96 17.68 -3.51
C ASP A 127 -13.99 16.85 -4.29
N VAL A 128 -15.28 17.15 -4.08
CA VAL A 128 -16.39 16.47 -4.79
C VAL A 128 -16.39 16.74 -6.31
N ASN A 129 -15.76 17.83 -6.74
CA ASN A 129 -15.62 18.18 -8.15
C ASN A 129 -14.38 17.54 -8.80
N ASP A 130 -13.47 16.98 -7.99
CA ASP A 130 -12.26 16.28 -8.42
C ASP A 130 -12.14 14.92 -7.74
N THR A 131 -13.08 14.05 -8.00
CA THR A 131 -13.15 12.71 -7.36
C THR A 131 -11.95 11.81 -7.70
N TRP A 132 -11.21 12.12 -8.76
CA TRP A 132 -9.99 11.43 -9.15
C TRP A 132 -8.72 12.00 -8.51
N GLY A 133 -8.82 13.18 -7.88
CA GLY A 133 -7.69 13.86 -7.28
C GLY A 133 -6.69 14.38 -8.31
N ASN A 134 -7.19 14.85 -9.47
CA ASN A 134 -6.34 15.41 -10.52
C ASN A 134 -5.62 16.69 -10.07
N GLY A 135 -6.25 17.49 -9.20
CA GLY A 135 -5.68 18.70 -8.61
C GLY A 135 -4.69 18.46 -7.48
N LYS A 136 -4.58 17.23 -6.93
CA LYS A 136 -3.64 16.91 -5.88
C LYS A 136 -2.19 16.92 -6.41
N LYS A 137 -1.23 17.22 -5.54
CA LYS A 137 0.19 17.08 -5.86
C LYS A 137 0.55 15.60 -5.96
N ASP A 138 0.36 14.85 -4.88
CA ASP A 138 0.60 13.41 -4.82
C ASP A 138 -0.70 12.63 -5.11
N LYS A 139 -0.75 11.93 -6.24
CA LYS A 139 -1.95 11.20 -6.70
C LYS A 139 -2.25 9.95 -5.86
N ARG A 140 -1.36 9.58 -4.96
CA ARG A 140 -1.58 8.46 -4.02
C ARG A 140 -2.43 8.86 -2.82
N ALA A 141 -2.62 10.16 -2.58
CA ALA A 141 -3.45 10.69 -1.50
C ALA A 141 -4.96 10.54 -1.78
N GLN A 142 -5.40 9.30 -1.99
CA GLN A 142 -6.77 8.95 -2.34
C GLN A 142 -7.65 8.82 -1.08
N PHE A 143 -7.73 9.91 -0.31
CA PHE A 143 -8.56 9.97 0.90
C PHE A 143 -9.92 10.58 0.60
N MET A 144 -10.90 10.16 1.38
CA MET A 144 -12.23 10.74 1.37
C MET A 144 -12.81 10.79 2.77
N THR A 145 -13.76 11.70 2.95
CA THR A 145 -14.54 11.84 4.16
C THR A 145 -16.02 11.58 3.84
N ALA A 146 -16.74 10.96 4.76
CA ALA A 146 -18.16 10.63 4.55
C ALA A 146 -19.08 11.87 4.53
N LEU A 147 -18.61 12.96 5.09
CA LEU A 147 -19.36 14.23 5.16
C LEU A 147 -18.44 15.38 4.75
N PRO A 148 -18.98 16.45 4.13
CA PRO A 148 -18.20 17.61 3.69
C PRO A 148 -17.38 18.30 4.78
N ASN A 149 -17.79 18.15 6.03
CA ASN A 149 -17.14 18.76 7.22
C ASN A 149 -16.44 17.75 8.13
N GLN A 150 -16.18 16.55 7.61
CA GLN A 150 -15.45 15.54 8.38
C GLN A 150 -13.99 15.96 8.46
N VAL A 151 -13.54 16.32 9.67
CA VAL A 151 -12.17 16.75 9.92
C VAL A 151 -11.39 15.65 10.61
N LYS A 152 -10.07 15.70 10.44
CA LYS A 152 -9.09 14.82 11.07
C LYS A 152 -9.28 14.73 12.60
N GLU A 153 -9.76 15.80 13.22
CA GLU A 153 -9.95 15.96 14.66
C GLU A 153 -11.16 15.21 15.24
N THR A 154 -12.03 14.64 14.41
CA THR A 154 -13.14 13.79 14.87
C THR A 154 -12.71 12.46 15.50
N TRP A 155 -11.42 12.27 15.69
CA TRP A 155 -10.84 11.25 16.57
C TRP A 155 -11.06 11.54 18.07
N ASP A 156 -11.97 12.44 18.42
CA ASP A 156 -12.20 12.85 19.79
C ASP A 156 -12.75 11.70 20.65
N SER A 157 -12.08 11.52 21.80
CA SER A 157 -12.35 10.46 22.76
C SER A 157 -13.69 10.59 23.47
N GLU A 158 -14.27 11.79 23.54
CA GLU A 158 -15.50 12.05 24.30
C GLU A 158 -16.73 11.37 23.70
N LEU A 159 -16.70 11.06 22.41
CA LEU A 159 -17.84 10.52 21.69
C LEU A 159 -17.74 9.02 21.36
N ASN A 160 -16.70 8.32 21.83
CA ASN A 160 -16.45 6.91 21.46
C ASN A 160 -16.52 6.67 19.94
N MET A 161 -15.93 7.57 19.17
CA MET A 161 -16.12 7.72 17.72
C MET A 161 -15.41 6.65 16.91
N THR A 162 -14.67 5.74 17.54
CA THR A 162 -14.00 4.61 16.86
C THR A 162 -14.98 3.64 16.21
N SER A 163 -16.22 3.62 16.65
CA SER A 163 -17.28 2.75 16.08
C SER A 163 -18.03 3.39 14.91
N THR A 164 -17.87 4.70 14.68
CA THR A 164 -18.65 5.42 13.67
C THR A 164 -17.81 5.66 12.42
N PHE A 165 -18.22 5.11 11.29
CA PHE A 165 -17.49 5.22 10.01
C PHE A 165 -17.26 6.67 9.57
N THR A 166 -18.18 7.57 9.89
CA THR A 166 -18.08 9.00 9.55
C THR A 166 -16.97 9.74 10.27
N CYS A 167 -16.30 9.11 11.26
CA CYS A 167 -15.19 9.68 12.00
C CYS A 167 -13.86 9.15 11.46
N GLY A 168 -13.16 9.95 10.68
CA GLY A 168 -11.89 9.56 10.06
C GLY A 168 -11.98 9.51 8.52
N TYR A 169 -11.00 8.93 7.88
CA TYR A 169 -10.85 8.94 6.43
C TYR A 169 -11.06 7.56 5.83
N GLY A 170 -11.92 7.43 4.83
CA GLY A 170 -11.91 6.32 3.89
C GLY A 170 -10.67 6.41 2.99
N TYR A 171 -10.22 5.29 2.45
CA TYR A 171 -9.10 5.24 1.52
C TYR A 171 -9.55 4.58 0.22
N ILE A 172 -9.82 5.39 -0.80
CA ILE A 172 -10.43 4.99 -2.05
C ILE A 172 -9.41 4.70 -3.16
N LYS A 173 -8.26 4.19 -2.79
CA LYS A 173 -7.23 3.72 -3.73
C LYS A 173 -7.80 2.68 -4.70
N TRP A 174 -8.62 1.76 -4.21
CA TRP A 174 -9.26 0.69 -4.95
C TRP A 174 -10.64 1.11 -5.42
N ARG A 175 -10.90 1.09 -6.72
CA ARG A 175 -12.20 1.47 -7.29
C ARG A 175 -12.68 0.43 -8.28
N ASN A 176 -13.90 -0.05 -8.12
CA ASN A 176 -14.52 -1.05 -9.01
C ASN A 176 -15.11 -0.42 -10.29
N VAL A 177 -14.39 0.55 -10.84
CA VAL A 177 -14.67 1.16 -12.13
C VAL A 177 -13.44 1.04 -13.03
N THR A 178 -13.66 1.12 -14.33
CA THR A 178 -12.59 1.20 -15.33
C THR A 178 -12.00 2.61 -15.37
N LYS A 179 -10.89 2.78 -16.09
CA LYS A 179 -10.29 4.10 -16.37
C LYS A 179 -11.23 5.08 -17.06
N ASP A 180 -12.29 4.60 -17.69
CA ASP A 180 -13.32 5.40 -18.37
C ASP A 180 -14.58 5.58 -17.50
N ASP A 181 -14.48 5.43 -16.17
CA ASP A 181 -15.57 5.54 -15.19
C ASP A 181 -16.76 4.57 -15.43
N GLN A 182 -16.51 3.43 -16.07
CA GLN A 182 -17.54 2.43 -16.29
C GLN A 182 -17.47 1.33 -15.24
N LEU A 183 -18.64 0.83 -14.80
CA LEU A 183 -18.69 -0.36 -13.97
C LEU A 183 -18.16 -1.57 -14.74
N CYS A 184 -17.52 -2.50 -14.01
CA CYS A 184 -17.14 -3.78 -14.59
C CYS A 184 -18.37 -4.66 -14.90
N ALA A 185 -18.17 -5.77 -15.60
CA ALA A 185 -19.26 -6.64 -16.05
C ALA A 185 -20.08 -7.29 -14.91
N SER A 186 -19.51 -7.37 -13.69
CA SER A 186 -20.21 -7.79 -12.47
C SER A 186 -21.02 -6.69 -11.79
N GLY A 187 -21.03 -5.48 -12.35
CA GLY A 187 -21.68 -4.32 -11.74
C GLY A 187 -21.06 -3.95 -10.40
N ASP A 188 -21.90 -3.57 -9.45
CA ASP A 188 -21.50 -3.18 -8.08
C ASP A 188 -21.42 -4.36 -7.10
N ALA A 189 -21.82 -5.56 -7.51
CA ALA A 189 -21.94 -6.70 -6.62
C ALA A 189 -20.58 -7.27 -6.20
N TYR A 190 -19.68 -7.46 -7.17
CA TYR A 190 -18.33 -8.00 -6.96
C TYR A 190 -17.30 -7.25 -7.78
N THR A 191 -16.09 -7.17 -7.25
CA THR A 191 -14.99 -6.47 -7.93
C THR A 191 -14.33 -7.36 -8.99
N SER A 192 -13.79 -6.72 -10.02
CA SER A 192 -12.95 -7.36 -11.05
C SER A 192 -11.52 -6.83 -11.02
N ILE A 193 -11.05 -6.34 -9.89
CA ILE A 193 -9.71 -5.76 -9.71
C ILE A 193 -8.74 -6.88 -9.35
N ASP A 194 -7.73 -7.11 -10.15
CA ASP A 194 -6.65 -8.03 -9.81
C ASP A 194 -5.81 -7.44 -8.67
N PHE A 195 -5.48 -8.27 -7.65
CA PHE A 195 -4.64 -7.82 -6.55
C PHE A 195 -3.17 -7.92 -6.94
N PRO A 196 -2.41 -6.81 -7.00
CA PRO A 196 -1.00 -6.83 -7.38
C PRO A 196 -0.13 -7.36 -6.23
N LEU A 197 0.24 -8.63 -6.30
CA LEU A 197 1.19 -9.24 -5.35
C LEU A 197 2.61 -8.70 -5.55
N PHE A 198 3.03 -8.58 -6.81
CA PHE A 198 4.34 -8.05 -7.22
C PHE A 198 4.13 -6.99 -8.27
N ARG A 199 4.71 -5.81 -8.05
CA ARG A 199 4.72 -4.72 -9.01
C ARG A 199 6.03 -3.94 -8.98
N THR A 200 6.38 -3.35 -10.09
CA THR A 200 7.71 -2.78 -10.32
C THR A 200 8.06 -1.65 -9.34
N ALA A 201 7.11 -0.82 -8.91
CA ALA A 201 7.40 0.23 -7.94
C ALA A 201 7.98 -0.31 -6.61
N ASP A 202 7.51 -1.48 -6.14
CA ASP A 202 8.11 -2.12 -4.96
C ASP A 202 9.57 -2.52 -5.23
N ALA A 203 9.90 -3.01 -6.44
CA ALA A 203 11.29 -3.34 -6.80
C ALA A 203 12.19 -2.10 -6.79
N TYR A 204 11.72 -0.95 -7.28
CA TYR A 204 12.45 0.32 -7.18
C TYR A 204 12.78 0.67 -5.72
N LEU A 205 11.78 0.60 -4.84
CA LEU A 205 11.96 0.94 -3.43
C LEU A 205 12.78 -0.13 -2.68
N MET A 206 12.69 -1.41 -3.04
CA MET A 206 13.57 -2.47 -2.51
C MET A 206 15.03 -2.23 -2.90
N ALA A 207 15.31 -1.85 -4.16
CA ALA A 207 16.66 -1.55 -4.62
C ALA A 207 17.25 -0.35 -3.86
N ALA A 208 16.49 0.73 -3.73
CA ALA A 208 16.90 1.91 -2.97
C ALA A 208 17.18 1.60 -1.50
N GLU A 209 16.29 0.85 -0.84
CA GLU A 209 16.47 0.42 0.54
C GLU A 209 17.72 -0.43 0.73
N ALA A 210 17.94 -1.40 -0.15
CA ALA A 210 19.09 -2.30 -0.07
C ALA A 210 20.42 -1.54 -0.19
N ILE A 211 20.49 -0.53 -1.07
CA ILE A 211 21.67 0.36 -1.19
C ILE A 211 21.91 1.09 0.13
N LEU A 212 20.87 1.72 0.70
CA LEU A 212 21.02 2.46 1.96
C LEU A 212 21.34 1.55 3.16
N ARG A 213 21.12 0.23 3.04
CA ARG A 213 21.52 -0.78 4.03
C ARG A 213 22.90 -1.37 3.77
N GLY A 214 23.65 -0.86 2.78
CA GLY A 214 25.05 -1.22 2.53
C GLY A 214 25.31 -2.13 1.33
N ALA A 215 24.36 -2.31 0.41
CA ALA A 215 24.66 -2.94 -0.87
C ALA A 215 25.55 -2.03 -1.75
N ASN A 216 26.25 -2.63 -2.71
CA ASN A 216 27.25 -1.95 -3.58
C ASN A 216 26.63 -1.04 -4.66
N GLY A 217 25.55 -0.31 -4.36
CA GLY A 217 25.00 0.75 -5.19
C GLY A 217 25.44 2.12 -4.67
N THR A 218 25.21 3.17 -5.46
CA THR A 218 25.46 4.55 -5.01
C THR A 218 24.20 5.19 -4.44
N GLU A 219 24.33 6.11 -3.50
CA GLU A 219 23.20 6.91 -3.00
C GLU A 219 22.48 7.66 -4.13
N THR A 220 23.23 8.13 -5.14
CA THR A 220 22.66 8.76 -6.34
C THR A 220 21.77 7.78 -7.12
N GLU A 221 22.16 6.52 -7.21
CA GLU A 221 21.32 5.48 -7.84
C GLU A 221 20.07 5.21 -7.00
N ALA A 222 20.20 5.10 -5.68
CA ALA A 222 19.06 4.95 -4.78
C ALA A 222 18.10 6.13 -4.88
N LEU A 223 18.62 7.35 -4.93
CA LEU A 223 17.85 8.57 -5.16
C LEU A 223 17.09 8.51 -6.49
N GLY A 224 17.75 8.07 -7.56
CA GLY A 224 17.12 7.91 -8.88
C GLY A 224 15.94 6.94 -8.83
N TYR A 225 16.07 5.83 -8.13
CA TYR A 225 14.96 4.87 -7.94
C TYR A 225 13.76 5.47 -7.19
N VAL A 226 14.02 6.19 -6.11
CA VAL A 226 12.99 6.87 -5.35
C VAL A 226 12.31 7.95 -6.18
N ASN A 227 13.08 8.79 -6.86
CA ASN A 227 12.54 9.90 -7.65
C ASN A 227 11.74 9.41 -8.86
N GLU A 228 12.08 8.27 -9.45
CA GLU A 228 11.27 7.67 -10.52
C GLU A 228 9.86 7.31 -10.04
N VAL A 229 9.74 6.68 -8.86
CA VAL A 229 8.44 6.35 -8.25
C VAL A 229 7.68 7.64 -7.90
N ARG A 230 8.37 8.64 -7.35
CA ARG A 230 7.76 9.90 -6.95
C ARG A 230 7.32 10.74 -8.15
N SER A 231 8.11 10.84 -9.21
CA SER A 231 7.73 11.56 -10.43
C SER A 231 6.45 10.98 -11.03
N ARG A 232 6.29 9.64 -11.01
CA ARG A 232 5.05 8.97 -11.42
C ARG A 232 3.89 9.33 -10.48
N ALA A 233 4.11 9.30 -9.16
CA ALA A 233 3.08 9.61 -8.17
C ALA A 233 2.58 11.06 -8.24
N TYR A 234 3.47 11.99 -8.58
CA TYR A 234 3.16 13.40 -8.79
C TYR A 234 2.74 13.72 -10.22
N MET A 235 2.82 12.74 -11.12
CA MET A 235 2.55 12.87 -12.54
C MET A 235 3.36 14.01 -13.20
N SER A 236 4.64 14.10 -12.83
CA SER A 236 5.58 15.09 -13.33
C SER A 236 6.49 14.55 -14.43
N GLY A 237 7.21 15.42 -15.14
CA GLY A 237 8.13 15.04 -16.19
C GLY A 237 7.48 14.16 -17.26
N LYS A 238 8.05 12.99 -17.54
CA LYS A 238 7.52 12.05 -18.55
C LYS A 238 6.14 11.45 -18.22
N TYR A 239 5.67 11.62 -16.99
CA TYR A 239 4.35 11.17 -16.53
C TYR A 239 3.29 12.28 -16.59
N ALA A 240 3.65 13.49 -17.00
CA ALA A 240 2.70 14.59 -17.10
C ALA A 240 1.55 14.25 -18.07
N LYS A 241 0.33 14.55 -17.64
CA LYS A 241 -0.90 14.25 -18.39
C LYS A 241 -1.79 15.49 -18.43
N SER A 242 -2.39 15.74 -19.58
CA SER A 242 -3.32 16.89 -19.75
C SER A 242 -4.50 16.79 -18.77
N GLY A 243 -4.86 17.91 -18.18
CA GLY A 243 -5.95 17.98 -17.19
C GLY A 243 -5.60 17.44 -15.80
N VAL A 244 -4.34 17.08 -15.57
CA VAL A 244 -3.85 16.62 -14.27
C VAL A 244 -2.73 17.55 -13.81
N ARG A 245 -2.77 17.96 -12.55
CA ARG A 245 -1.74 18.80 -11.95
C ARG A 245 -0.38 18.12 -12.00
N SER A 246 0.63 18.79 -12.54
CA SER A 246 1.98 18.26 -12.74
C SER A 246 3.08 19.33 -12.49
N ASP A 247 2.72 20.42 -11.82
CA ASP A 247 3.62 21.56 -11.54
C ASP A 247 4.62 21.29 -10.42
N VAL A 248 4.45 20.19 -9.67
CA VAL A 248 5.34 19.75 -8.60
C VAL A 248 6.00 18.44 -9.02
N SER A 249 7.32 18.40 -9.07
CA SER A 249 8.06 17.20 -9.50
C SER A 249 7.92 16.03 -8.53
N GLY A 250 7.74 16.34 -7.26
CA GLY A 250 7.79 15.34 -6.18
C GLY A 250 9.18 14.82 -5.87
N GLU A 251 10.19 15.16 -6.67
CA GLU A 251 11.59 14.72 -6.47
C GLU A 251 12.19 15.28 -5.19
N ILE A 252 13.09 14.51 -4.60
CA ILE A 252 13.85 14.88 -3.40
C ILE A 252 15.34 15.02 -3.72
N GLY A 253 16.08 15.66 -2.82
CA GLY A 253 17.54 15.71 -2.86
C GLY A 253 18.20 14.59 -2.04
N LEU A 254 19.50 14.42 -2.20
CA LEU A 254 20.28 13.44 -1.42
C LEU A 254 20.21 13.68 0.09
N ASN A 255 20.08 14.92 0.51
CA ASN A 255 19.98 15.31 1.92
C ASN A 255 18.68 14.84 2.59
N GLU A 256 17.66 14.52 1.82
CA GLU A 256 16.38 14.01 2.30
C GLU A 256 16.32 12.46 2.29
N LEU A 257 17.17 11.85 1.45
CA LEU A 257 17.18 10.39 1.29
C LEU A 257 17.70 9.71 2.56
N SER A 258 16.90 8.86 3.15
CA SER A 258 17.23 8.09 4.35
C SER A 258 16.38 6.84 4.45
N LEU A 259 16.76 5.89 5.29
CA LEU A 259 15.93 4.70 5.56
C LEU A 259 14.54 5.08 6.10
N ASN A 260 14.44 6.09 6.97
CA ASN A 260 13.15 6.57 7.45
C ASN A 260 12.29 7.18 6.32
N PHE A 261 12.93 7.89 5.39
CA PHE A 261 12.25 8.39 4.19
C PHE A 261 11.72 7.24 3.34
N ILE A 262 12.55 6.21 3.08
CA ILE A 262 12.13 5.00 2.34
C ILE A 262 10.93 4.32 3.02
N LEU A 263 10.94 4.18 4.34
CA LEU A 263 9.82 3.57 5.06
C LEU A 263 8.52 4.38 4.90
N SER A 264 8.60 5.71 4.89
CA SER A 264 7.46 6.60 4.62
C SER A 264 7.01 6.51 3.17
N GLU A 265 7.95 6.50 2.22
CA GLU A 265 7.65 6.41 0.79
C GLU A 265 6.99 5.06 0.45
N ARG A 266 7.47 3.95 1.02
CA ARG A 266 6.84 2.64 0.93
C ARG A 266 5.42 2.63 1.50
N GLN A 267 5.19 3.36 2.60
CA GLN A 267 3.84 3.50 3.17
C GLN A 267 2.88 4.19 2.20
N LYS A 268 3.32 5.28 1.56
CA LYS A 268 2.49 5.99 0.56
C LYS A 268 2.21 5.13 -0.66
N GLU A 269 3.26 4.50 -1.17
CA GLU A 269 3.21 3.74 -2.42
C GLU A 269 2.43 2.43 -2.28
N LEU A 270 2.69 1.68 -1.21
CA LEU A 270 2.21 0.31 -1.02
C LEU A 270 1.08 0.19 0.03
N ALA A 271 0.43 1.31 0.38
CA ALA A 271 -0.70 1.28 1.31
C ALA A 271 -1.77 0.28 0.84
N SER A 272 -2.28 -0.54 1.76
CA SER A 272 -3.29 -1.59 1.50
C SER A 272 -2.84 -2.71 0.54
N GLU A 273 -1.51 -2.93 0.39
CA GLU A 273 -0.94 -4.01 -0.43
C GLU A 273 -0.21 -5.08 0.40
N LEU A 274 -0.58 -5.24 1.66
CA LEU A 274 -0.09 -6.29 2.58
C LEU A 274 1.43 -6.25 2.89
N THR A 275 2.11 -5.13 2.64
CA THR A 275 3.57 -5.00 2.84
C THR A 275 3.95 -4.36 4.16
N ARG A 276 3.07 -3.50 4.74
CA ARG A 276 3.44 -2.62 5.86
C ARG A 276 3.93 -3.34 7.11
N ARG A 277 3.31 -4.47 7.48
CA ARG A 277 3.74 -5.26 8.64
C ARG A 277 5.18 -5.74 8.49
N THR A 278 5.51 -6.31 7.35
CA THR A 278 6.86 -6.82 7.04
C THR A 278 7.88 -5.67 7.01
N ASP A 279 7.52 -4.53 6.43
CA ASP A 279 8.37 -3.34 6.43
C ASP A 279 8.65 -2.87 7.87
N LEU A 280 7.63 -2.75 8.71
CA LEU A 280 7.80 -2.29 10.09
C LEU A 280 8.64 -3.26 10.93
N ILE A 281 8.50 -4.58 10.73
CA ILE A 281 9.35 -5.58 11.39
C ILE A 281 10.80 -5.38 10.95
N ARG A 282 11.07 -5.27 9.65
CA ARG A 282 12.43 -5.07 9.10
C ARG A 282 13.07 -3.77 9.57
N PHE A 283 12.29 -2.75 9.84
CA PHE A 283 12.77 -1.47 10.37
C PHE A 283 12.79 -1.42 11.91
N GLY A 284 12.45 -2.52 12.60
CA GLY A 284 12.39 -2.57 14.06
C GLY A 284 11.31 -1.68 14.68
N LYS A 285 10.27 -1.33 13.91
CA LYS A 285 9.21 -0.39 14.31
C LYS A 285 7.82 -1.04 14.43
N TYR A 286 7.72 -2.36 14.33
CA TYR A 286 6.42 -3.01 14.39
C TYR A 286 5.83 -3.04 15.78
N THR A 287 6.63 -3.36 16.77
CA THR A 287 6.21 -3.48 18.17
C THR A 287 6.52 -2.24 18.99
N LYS A 288 7.54 -1.48 18.60
CA LYS A 288 8.02 -0.28 19.31
C LYS A 288 8.26 0.88 18.34
N GLY A 289 8.04 2.10 18.80
CA GLY A 289 8.38 3.32 18.06
C GLY A 289 7.53 3.60 16.82
N ASN A 290 6.43 2.88 16.65
CA ASN A 290 5.41 3.19 15.66
C ASN A 290 4.08 3.33 16.39
N ASN A 291 3.64 4.55 16.57
CA ASN A 291 2.40 4.82 17.27
C ASN A 291 1.22 4.24 16.49
N TRP A 292 0.73 3.11 16.96
CA TRP A 292 -0.49 2.52 16.47
C TRP A 292 -1.67 3.14 17.22
N ASP A 293 -2.37 4.09 16.61
CA ASP A 293 -3.56 4.70 17.20
C ASP A 293 -4.50 3.62 17.72
N TRP A 294 -4.98 3.83 18.95
CA TRP A 294 -5.90 2.92 19.63
C TRP A 294 -5.33 1.53 19.95
N LYS A 295 -4.03 1.31 19.78
CA LYS A 295 -3.40 0.08 20.20
C LYS A 295 -3.51 -0.09 21.70
N ASN A 296 -3.96 -1.26 22.18
CA ASN A 296 -4.25 -1.56 23.57
C ASN A 296 -5.26 -0.58 24.22
N GLY A 297 -6.16 0.04 23.45
CA GLY A 297 -7.11 1.02 23.93
C GLY A 297 -6.51 2.40 24.23
N ILE A 298 -5.24 2.63 23.89
CA ILE A 298 -4.56 3.91 24.07
C ILE A 298 -4.75 4.75 22.81
N ARG A 299 -5.42 5.90 22.93
CA ARG A 299 -5.77 6.77 21.80
C ARG A 299 -4.58 7.16 20.93
N LEU A 300 -3.49 7.60 21.55
CA LEU A 300 -2.27 8.00 20.83
C LEU A 300 -1.37 6.83 20.44
N GLY A 301 -1.87 5.62 20.65
CA GLY A 301 -1.11 4.42 20.40
C GLY A 301 -0.10 4.08 21.48
N GLY A 302 0.53 2.93 21.35
CA GLY A 302 1.54 2.46 22.30
C GLY A 302 2.32 1.29 21.72
N ASP A 303 3.42 0.98 22.38
CA ASP A 303 4.21 -0.20 22.12
C ASP A 303 3.41 -1.47 22.45
N VAL A 304 3.74 -2.55 21.79
CA VAL A 304 3.17 -3.87 22.06
C VAL A 304 4.29 -4.88 22.29
N ASP A 305 3.94 -6.04 22.87
CA ASP A 305 4.87 -7.10 23.14
C ASP A 305 5.55 -7.61 21.84
N ASP A 306 6.86 -7.86 21.93
CA ASP A 306 7.68 -8.30 20.80
C ASP A 306 7.23 -9.66 20.22
N LYS A 307 6.55 -10.49 21.00
CA LYS A 307 5.95 -11.74 20.50
C LYS A 307 5.05 -11.56 19.29
N TYR A 308 4.40 -10.38 19.15
CA TYR A 308 3.52 -10.10 18.02
C TYR A 308 4.24 -9.92 16.67
N GLN A 309 5.57 -9.95 16.67
CA GLN A 309 6.35 -10.07 15.43
C GLN A 309 6.15 -11.43 14.75
N LEU A 310 5.85 -12.46 15.54
CA LEU A 310 5.49 -13.79 15.05
C LEU A 310 4.01 -14.09 15.34
N PHE A 311 3.42 -14.97 14.56
CA PHE A 311 2.11 -15.50 14.87
C PHE A 311 2.26 -16.72 15.79
N PRO A 312 1.29 -17.00 16.68
CA PRO A 312 1.28 -18.27 17.40
C PRO A 312 1.12 -19.42 16.43
N ILE A 313 1.77 -20.54 16.72
CA ILE A 313 1.51 -21.79 16.02
C ILE A 313 0.12 -22.28 16.47
N PRO A 314 -0.78 -22.66 15.55
CA PRO A 314 -2.11 -23.14 15.91
C PRO A 314 -2.02 -24.36 16.83
N GLU A 315 -2.92 -24.44 17.81
CA GLU A 315 -2.95 -25.55 18.77
C GLU A 315 -3.12 -26.90 18.07
N SER A 316 -3.89 -26.95 16.99
CA SER A 316 -4.01 -28.15 16.16
C SER A 316 -2.69 -28.67 15.63
N GLU A 317 -1.81 -27.78 15.22
CA GLU A 317 -0.48 -28.16 14.69
C GLU A 317 0.43 -28.66 15.80
N LEU A 318 0.42 -28.03 16.98
CA LEU A 318 1.19 -28.46 18.15
C LEU A 318 0.72 -29.84 18.64
N THR A 319 -0.59 -30.09 18.61
CA THR A 319 -1.17 -31.38 19.00
C THR A 319 -0.78 -32.49 18.02
N ASN A 320 -0.83 -32.19 16.72
CA ASN A 320 -0.54 -33.17 15.67
C ASN A 320 0.95 -33.44 15.46
N ASN A 321 1.81 -32.52 15.86
CA ASN A 321 3.27 -32.65 15.71
C ASN A 321 3.99 -32.30 17.02
N PRO A 322 4.27 -33.30 17.90
CA PRO A 322 4.95 -33.09 19.18
C PRO A 322 6.37 -32.55 19.08
N ALA A 323 6.97 -32.53 17.89
CA ALA A 323 8.29 -31.94 17.67
C ALA A 323 8.23 -30.38 17.53
N LEU A 324 7.05 -29.79 17.39
CA LEU A 324 6.86 -28.35 17.35
C LEU A 324 6.82 -27.78 18.77
N ASN A 325 7.51 -26.66 18.94
CA ASN A 325 7.39 -25.83 20.14
C ASN A 325 6.69 -24.52 19.76
N GLN A 326 5.85 -24.02 20.66
CA GLN A 326 5.20 -22.73 20.47
C GLN A 326 6.24 -21.61 20.41
N ASN A 327 5.96 -20.57 19.62
CA ASN A 327 6.79 -19.37 19.58
C ASN A 327 6.84 -18.68 20.96
N ASP A 328 7.98 -18.09 21.27
CA ASP A 328 8.21 -17.40 22.53
C ASP A 328 7.13 -16.36 22.86
N GLY A 329 6.75 -16.31 24.13
CA GLY A 329 5.73 -15.38 24.63
C GLY A 329 4.27 -15.84 24.41
N TYR A 330 4.01 -16.93 23.70
CA TYR A 330 2.72 -17.59 23.63
C TYR A 330 2.64 -18.79 24.56
N LYS A 331 1.44 -19.06 25.07
CA LYS A 331 1.23 -20.25 25.93
C LYS A 331 1.33 -21.52 25.08
N GLN A 332 1.93 -22.53 25.67
CA GLN A 332 1.85 -23.90 25.19
C GLN A 332 0.51 -24.50 25.52
#